data_6c87754662cae3cdd2a29303a39a1140
#
_entry.id   6c87754662cae3cdd2a29303a39a1140
#
_cell.length_a   1.000
_cell.length_b   1.000
_cell.length_c   1.000
_cell.angle_alpha   90.00
_cell.angle_beta   90.00
_cell.angle_gamma   90.00
#
_symmetry.space_group_name_H-M   'P 1'
#
loop_
_entity.id
_entity.type
_entity.pdbx_description
1 polymer ?
#
loop_
_entity_poly.entity_id
_entity_poly.type
_entity_poly.pdbx_seq_one_letter_code
_entity_poly.pdbx_strand_id
1 'polypeptide(L)'
;MGMKAVIMAGGEGRRLKAVTGELPKPMVPLLGKPLMERTVELLRENGITDICATLGYNPAPILSHFGGGEDFGVHLSWRIEDKPLGTAGGVKNCMDFIGDEPFLVLSGDAACDFDLHRLADEHARSGAAVTMALYESPDPLRYGLVVPDADGSVRCFIEKPPWERVVTNLVNTGIYVIEPRAMELVPEGESFDFASDLFPKLMDAG
;
A
#
# COMPACT_ATOMS: atom_id res chain seq x y z
N MET A 1 4.88 -13.47 -12.56
CA MET A 1 3.98 -13.79 -11.43
C MET A 1 2.54 -13.60 -11.88
N GLY A 2 1.61 -14.53 -11.57
CA GLY A 2 0.16 -14.29 -11.79
C GLY A 2 -0.49 -13.52 -10.63
N MET A 3 0.30 -12.77 -9.84
CA MET A 3 -0.16 -12.02 -8.67
C MET A 3 -0.80 -10.70 -9.11
N LYS A 4 -1.92 -10.34 -8.49
CA LYS A 4 -2.59 -9.06 -8.68
C LYS A 4 -2.06 -8.02 -7.70
N ALA A 5 -2.27 -6.74 -7.99
CA ALA A 5 -1.89 -5.66 -7.08
C ALA A 5 -3.03 -4.69 -6.80
N VAL A 6 -3.01 -4.10 -5.61
CA VAL A 6 -3.87 -2.98 -5.24
C VAL A 6 -2.99 -1.76 -4.96
N ILE A 7 -3.28 -0.64 -5.63
CA ILE A 7 -2.65 0.65 -5.37
C ILE A 7 -3.57 1.49 -4.50
N MET A 8 -3.10 1.86 -3.31
CA MET A 8 -3.82 2.77 -2.41
C MET A 8 -3.58 4.21 -2.86
N ALA A 9 -4.57 4.84 -3.47
CA ALA A 9 -4.49 6.21 -3.99
C ALA A 9 -5.65 7.12 -3.53
N GLY A 10 -6.41 6.70 -2.51
CA GLY A 10 -7.59 7.43 -2.01
C GLY A 10 -7.29 8.63 -1.10
N GLY A 11 -6.05 8.79 -0.63
CA GLY A 11 -5.68 9.79 0.35
C GLY A 11 -5.73 11.25 -0.15
N GLU A 12 -6.21 12.16 0.71
CA GLU A 12 -6.34 13.61 0.38
C GLU A 12 -4.98 14.35 0.28
N GLY A 13 -3.90 13.79 0.82
CA GLY A 13 -2.56 14.40 0.76
C GLY A 13 -2.44 15.77 1.42
N ARG A 14 -3.21 16.06 2.48
CA ARG A 14 -3.38 17.40 3.12
C ARG A 14 -2.08 18.17 3.35
N ARG A 15 -0.99 17.47 3.71
CA ARG A 15 0.32 18.08 4.01
C ARG A 15 1.00 18.71 2.78
N LEU A 16 0.71 18.21 1.57
CA LEU A 16 1.29 18.72 0.33
C LEU A 16 0.38 19.72 -0.40
N LYS A 17 -0.85 19.92 0.06
CA LYS A 17 -1.85 20.76 -0.61
C LYS A 17 -1.37 22.19 -0.87
N ALA A 18 -0.55 22.73 0.03
CA ALA A 18 0.05 24.07 -0.14
C ALA A 18 1.01 24.16 -1.35
N VAL A 19 1.58 23.04 -1.80
CA VAL A 19 2.52 22.95 -2.93
C VAL A 19 1.83 22.42 -4.19
N THR A 20 0.90 21.48 -4.03
CA THR A 20 0.27 20.75 -5.14
C THR A 20 -1.08 21.34 -5.57
N GLY A 21 -1.66 22.27 -4.79
CA GLY A 21 -2.99 22.81 -5.05
C GLY A 21 -4.06 21.72 -4.98
N GLU A 22 -4.87 21.63 -6.02
CA GLU A 22 -5.95 20.62 -6.14
C GLU A 22 -5.47 19.28 -6.72
N LEU A 23 -4.19 19.16 -7.09
CA LEU A 23 -3.65 17.93 -7.64
C LEU A 23 -3.59 16.83 -6.56
N PRO A 24 -4.17 15.64 -6.79
CA PRO A 24 -4.06 14.55 -5.83
C PRO A 24 -2.60 14.07 -5.73
N LYS A 25 -2.17 13.67 -4.54
CA LYS A 25 -0.77 13.30 -4.27
C LYS A 25 -0.19 12.26 -5.24
N PRO A 26 -0.93 11.22 -5.67
CA PRO A 26 -0.44 10.26 -6.68
C PRO A 26 -0.06 10.90 -8.03
N MET A 27 -0.62 12.07 -8.34
CA MET A 27 -0.35 12.80 -9.58
C MET A 27 0.79 13.83 -9.46
N VAL A 28 1.38 14.00 -8.27
CA VAL A 28 2.53 14.89 -8.08
C VAL A 28 3.70 14.40 -8.93
N PRO A 29 4.28 15.27 -9.79
CA PRO A 29 5.36 14.84 -10.67
C PRO A 29 6.66 14.64 -9.89
N LEU A 30 7.30 13.51 -10.11
CA LEU A 30 8.66 13.21 -9.70
C LEU A 30 9.50 12.91 -10.94
N LEU A 31 10.48 13.76 -11.24
CA LEU A 31 11.30 13.66 -12.44
C LEU A 31 10.46 13.55 -13.73
N GLY A 32 9.43 14.40 -13.83
CA GLY A 32 8.60 14.54 -15.02
C GLY A 32 7.47 13.53 -15.16
N LYS A 33 7.30 12.57 -14.23
CA LYS A 33 6.21 11.58 -14.24
C LYS A 33 5.44 11.60 -12.92
N PRO A 34 4.12 11.36 -12.91
CA PRO A 34 3.35 11.19 -11.69
C PRO A 34 3.93 10.11 -10.76
N LEU A 35 3.81 10.31 -9.44
CA LEU A 35 4.26 9.30 -8.46
C LEU A 35 3.61 7.94 -8.71
N MET A 36 2.31 7.89 -8.96
CA MET A 36 1.59 6.64 -9.22
C MET A 36 2.07 5.96 -10.53
N GLU A 37 2.52 6.73 -11.54
CA GLU A 37 3.08 6.16 -12.76
C GLU A 37 4.34 5.35 -12.46
N ARG A 38 5.19 5.81 -11.50
CA ARG A 38 6.35 5.06 -11.04
C ARG A 38 5.95 3.73 -10.38
N THR A 39 4.87 3.73 -9.59
CA THR A 39 4.35 2.50 -8.98
C THR A 39 3.81 1.54 -10.05
N VAL A 40 3.10 2.04 -11.06
CA VAL A 40 2.61 1.23 -12.18
C VAL A 40 3.77 0.65 -13.00
N GLU A 41 4.80 1.45 -13.29
CA GLU A 41 6.02 0.99 -13.97
C GLU A 41 6.72 -0.13 -13.19
N LEU A 42 6.90 0.05 -11.88
CA LEU A 42 7.52 -0.96 -11.01
C LEU A 42 6.73 -2.27 -11.06
N LEU A 43 5.41 -2.23 -10.94
CA LEU A 43 4.55 -3.42 -11.02
C LEU A 43 4.69 -4.12 -12.36
N ARG A 44 4.56 -3.38 -13.48
CA ARG A 44 4.71 -3.91 -14.83
C ARG A 44 6.08 -4.56 -15.04
N GLU A 45 7.17 -3.92 -14.62
CA GLU A 45 8.54 -4.44 -14.75
C GLU A 45 8.75 -5.74 -13.98
N ASN A 46 7.98 -5.95 -12.90
CA ASN A 46 7.93 -7.20 -12.14
C ASN A 46 6.87 -8.19 -12.66
N GLY A 47 6.28 -7.94 -13.86
CA GLY A 47 5.31 -8.84 -14.49
C GLY A 47 3.93 -8.85 -13.82
N ILE A 48 3.61 -7.82 -13.04
CA ILE A 48 2.32 -7.63 -12.37
C ILE A 48 1.52 -6.60 -13.18
N THR A 49 0.58 -7.09 -13.98
CA THR A 49 -0.16 -6.28 -14.95
C THR A 49 -1.63 -6.07 -14.61
N ASP A 50 -2.20 -6.92 -13.75
CA ASP A 50 -3.59 -6.76 -13.29
C ASP A 50 -3.59 -5.96 -11.98
N ILE A 51 -4.07 -4.72 -12.04
CA ILE A 51 -3.98 -3.74 -10.96
C ILE A 51 -5.35 -3.14 -10.68
N CYS A 52 -5.73 -3.06 -9.41
CA CYS A 52 -6.86 -2.27 -8.95
C CYS A 52 -6.35 -1.08 -8.14
N ALA A 53 -6.91 0.11 -8.32
CA ALA A 53 -6.54 1.25 -7.50
C ALA A 53 -7.76 1.84 -6.78
N THR A 54 -7.58 2.13 -5.48
CA THR A 54 -8.57 2.83 -4.67
C THR A 54 -8.41 4.33 -4.83
N LEU A 55 -9.50 5.04 -5.09
CA LEU A 55 -9.52 6.48 -5.29
C LEU A 55 -10.53 7.12 -4.35
N GLY A 56 -10.18 8.24 -3.75
CA GLY A 56 -11.07 9.04 -2.91
C GLY A 56 -11.06 10.51 -3.34
N TYR A 57 -10.06 11.25 -2.89
CA TYR A 57 -9.94 12.67 -3.18
C TYR A 57 -9.60 12.94 -4.65
N ASN A 58 -10.43 13.77 -5.31
CA ASN A 58 -10.23 14.28 -6.67
C ASN A 58 -9.73 13.22 -7.69
N PRO A 59 -10.52 12.17 -7.98
CA PRO A 59 -10.07 11.06 -8.82
C PRO A 59 -9.91 11.42 -10.30
N ALA A 60 -10.55 12.49 -10.78
CA ALA A 60 -10.61 12.83 -12.19
C ALA A 60 -9.25 12.97 -12.89
N PRO A 61 -8.22 13.63 -12.32
CA PRO A 61 -6.89 13.70 -12.93
C PRO A 61 -6.24 12.33 -13.09
N ILE A 62 -6.43 11.41 -12.12
CA ILE A 62 -5.89 10.05 -12.15
C ILE A 62 -6.58 9.25 -13.26
N LEU A 63 -7.90 9.24 -13.28
CA LEU A 63 -8.69 8.54 -14.29
C LEU A 63 -8.39 9.02 -15.71
N SER A 64 -8.24 10.36 -15.88
CA SER A 64 -7.92 10.95 -17.18
C SER A 64 -6.51 10.60 -17.66
N HIS A 65 -5.53 10.46 -16.74
CA HIS A 65 -4.15 10.16 -17.10
C HIS A 65 -3.93 8.69 -17.43
N PHE A 66 -4.50 7.80 -16.63
CA PHE A 66 -4.23 6.36 -16.73
C PHE A 66 -5.23 5.58 -17.57
N GLY A 67 -6.48 6.06 -17.73
CA GLY A 67 -7.53 5.32 -18.44
C GLY A 67 -7.73 3.91 -17.90
N GLY A 68 -7.71 2.92 -18.77
CA GLY A 68 -7.71 1.48 -18.44
C GLY A 68 -6.31 0.89 -18.26
N GLY A 69 -5.24 1.69 -18.41
CA GLY A 69 -3.85 1.25 -18.24
C GLY A 69 -3.16 0.77 -19.51
N GLU A 70 -3.84 0.75 -20.66
CA GLU A 70 -3.33 0.20 -21.92
C GLU A 70 -2.05 0.89 -22.36
N ASP A 71 -1.97 2.21 -22.27
CA ASP A 71 -0.80 3.01 -22.64
C ASP A 71 0.41 2.75 -21.73
N PHE A 72 0.18 2.16 -20.56
CA PHE A 72 1.19 1.79 -19.57
C PHE A 72 1.54 0.29 -19.59
N GLY A 73 0.86 -0.49 -20.46
CA GLY A 73 1.07 -1.94 -20.59
C GLY A 73 0.53 -2.75 -19.41
N VAL A 74 -0.53 -2.26 -18.75
CA VAL A 74 -1.22 -2.90 -17.63
C VAL A 74 -2.74 -2.84 -17.83
N HIS A 75 -3.49 -3.57 -16.99
CA HIS A 75 -4.93 -3.48 -16.86
C HIS A 75 -5.27 -2.80 -15.53
N LEU A 76 -5.82 -1.58 -15.58
CA LEU A 76 -6.21 -0.80 -14.41
C LEU A 76 -7.73 -0.87 -14.19
N SER A 77 -8.10 -1.34 -13.00
CA SER A 77 -9.47 -1.27 -12.46
C SER A 77 -9.51 -0.23 -11.35
N TRP A 78 -10.66 0.42 -11.17
CA TRP A 78 -10.82 1.51 -10.23
C TRP A 78 -11.90 1.21 -9.19
N ARG A 79 -11.64 1.57 -7.93
CA ARG A 79 -12.63 1.60 -6.85
C ARG A 79 -12.66 3.01 -6.27
N ILE A 80 -13.77 3.71 -6.53
CA ILE A 80 -13.97 5.09 -6.04
C ILE A 80 -14.69 5.01 -4.70
N GLU A 81 -14.14 5.64 -3.69
CA GLU A 81 -14.70 5.68 -2.34
C GLU A 81 -15.65 6.88 -2.21
N ASP A 82 -16.92 6.64 -1.85
CA ASP A 82 -17.90 7.69 -1.56
C ASP A 82 -17.60 8.40 -0.22
N LYS A 83 -16.91 7.72 0.67
CA LYS A 83 -16.40 8.24 1.95
C LYS A 83 -15.04 7.62 2.26
N PRO A 84 -14.17 8.29 3.03
CA PRO A 84 -12.87 7.72 3.39
C PRO A 84 -13.00 6.39 4.14
N LEU A 85 -12.44 5.33 3.58
CA LEU A 85 -12.47 3.99 4.15
C LEU A 85 -11.16 3.61 4.88
N GLY A 86 -10.18 4.51 4.90
CA GLY A 86 -8.85 4.17 5.40
C GLY A 86 -8.09 3.26 4.43
N THR A 87 -6.91 2.85 4.82
CA THR A 87 -6.01 2.08 3.94
C THR A 87 -6.50 0.64 3.74
N ALA A 88 -6.81 -0.08 4.79
CA ALA A 88 -7.29 -1.46 4.71
C ALA A 88 -8.75 -1.55 4.26
N GLY A 89 -9.61 -0.62 4.67
CA GLY A 89 -11.00 -0.56 4.21
C GLY A 89 -11.11 -0.29 2.70
N GLY A 90 -10.26 0.58 2.15
CA GLY A 90 -10.16 0.80 0.71
C GLY A 90 -9.74 -0.47 -0.03
N VAL A 91 -8.74 -1.20 0.48
CA VAL A 91 -8.31 -2.48 -0.11
C VAL A 91 -9.39 -3.55 0.02
N LYS A 92 -10.17 -3.57 1.11
CA LYS A 92 -11.33 -4.46 1.26
C LYS A 92 -12.33 -4.34 0.11
N ASN A 93 -12.53 -3.13 -0.42
CA ASN A 93 -13.40 -2.90 -1.58
C ASN A 93 -12.87 -3.49 -2.90
N CYS A 94 -11.65 -4.01 -2.91
CA CYS A 94 -11.03 -4.62 -4.10
C CYS A 94 -11.11 -6.16 -4.06
N MET A 95 -11.73 -6.79 -3.05
CA MET A 95 -11.69 -8.24 -2.86
C MET A 95 -12.36 -9.02 -4.00
N ASP A 96 -13.39 -8.47 -4.64
CA ASP A 96 -14.02 -9.05 -5.83
C ASP A 96 -13.06 -9.12 -7.03
N PHE A 97 -12.17 -8.14 -7.15
CA PHE A 97 -11.10 -8.13 -8.15
C PHE A 97 -9.97 -9.10 -7.78
N ILE A 98 -9.57 -9.13 -6.51
CA ILE A 98 -8.44 -9.91 -6.00
C ILE A 98 -8.72 -11.41 -6.13
N GLY A 99 -9.84 -11.90 -5.60
CA GLY A 99 -10.16 -13.33 -5.49
C GLY A 99 -9.46 -13.99 -4.30
N ASP A 100 -9.04 -15.24 -4.48
CA ASP A 100 -8.57 -16.10 -3.39
C ASP A 100 -7.04 -16.25 -3.31
N GLU A 101 -6.29 -15.59 -4.20
CA GLU A 101 -4.83 -15.69 -4.24
C GLU A 101 -4.16 -14.53 -3.49
N PRO A 102 -2.96 -14.73 -2.93
CA PRO A 102 -2.15 -13.66 -2.35
C PRO A 102 -1.96 -12.50 -3.33
N PHE A 103 -1.96 -11.28 -2.82
CA PHE A 103 -1.89 -10.08 -3.63
C PHE A 103 -0.97 -9.03 -3.03
N LEU A 104 -0.45 -8.15 -3.89
CA LEU A 104 0.38 -7.01 -3.49
C LEU A 104 -0.49 -5.81 -3.17
N VAL A 105 -0.08 -5.05 -2.16
CA VAL A 105 -0.61 -3.72 -1.84
C VAL A 105 0.54 -2.73 -1.86
N LEU A 106 0.39 -1.60 -2.54
CA LEU A 106 1.36 -0.52 -2.60
C LEU A 106 0.69 0.84 -2.40
N SER A 107 1.44 1.79 -1.87
CA SER A 107 1.01 3.18 -1.83
C SER A 107 1.20 3.83 -3.22
N GLY A 108 0.18 4.50 -3.74
CA GLY A 108 0.23 5.23 -5.03
C GLY A 108 0.96 6.57 -4.96
N ASP A 109 1.47 6.94 -3.80
CA ASP A 109 2.16 8.21 -3.55
C ASP A 109 3.61 8.04 -3.08
N ALA A 110 4.18 6.84 -3.24
CA ALA A 110 5.56 6.52 -2.93
C ALA A 110 6.32 6.06 -4.18
N ALA A 111 7.53 6.59 -4.37
CA ALA A 111 8.46 6.07 -5.36
C ALA A 111 9.45 5.14 -4.66
N CYS A 112 9.61 3.94 -5.16
CA CYS A 112 10.48 2.91 -4.60
C CYS A 112 11.02 2.00 -5.72
N ASP A 113 12.05 1.23 -5.38
CA ASP A 113 12.73 0.26 -6.24
C ASP A 113 12.85 -1.11 -5.54
N PHE A 114 11.87 -1.46 -4.70
CA PHE A 114 11.87 -2.72 -3.98
C PHE A 114 11.80 -3.92 -4.93
N ASP A 115 12.53 -4.97 -4.60
CA ASP A 115 12.45 -6.28 -5.25
C ASP A 115 11.15 -7.00 -4.84
N LEU A 116 10.12 -6.85 -5.67
CA LEU A 116 8.79 -7.42 -5.41
C LEU A 116 8.78 -8.96 -5.55
N HIS A 117 9.67 -9.54 -6.36
CA HIS A 117 9.82 -10.99 -6.47
C HIS A 117 10.34 -11.57 -5.16
N ARG A 118 11.39 -10.95 -4.59
CA ARG A 118 11.93 -11.37 -3.30
C ARG A 118 10.89 -11.27 -2.19
N LEU A 119 10.09 -10.20 -2.18
CA LEU A 119 9.03 -10.04 -1.19
C LEU A 119 7.97 -11.14 -1.29
N ALA A 120 7.56 -11.51 -2.51
CA ALA A 120 6.61 -12.58 -2.74
C ALA A 120 7.17 -13.96 -2.40
N ASP A 121 8.44 -14.23 -2.71
CA ASP A 121 9.12 -15.48 -2.35
C ASP A 121 9.24 -15.62 -0.83
N GLU A 122 9.53 -14.53 -0.12
CA GLU A 122 9.57 -14.49 1.34
C GLU A 122 8.19 -14.77 1.93
N HIS A 123 7.15 -14.17 1.37
CA HIS A 123 5.77 -14.42 1.79
C HIS A 123 5.40 -15.90 1.64
N ALA A 124 5.67 -16.48 0.48
CA ALA A 124 5.39 -17.90 0.23
C ALA A 124 6.15 -18.84 1.18
N ARG A 125 7.38 -18.47 1.58
CA ARG A 125 8.18 -19.27 2.53
C ARG A 125 7.72 -19.13 3.97
N SER A 126 7.31 -17.93 4.38
CA SER A 126 6.93 -17.68 5.78
C SER A 126 5.57 -18.25 6.13
N GLY A 127 4.65 -18.35 5.17
CA GLY A 127 3.24 -18.72 5.41
C GLY A 127 2.47 -17.68 6.24
N ALA A 128 3.03 -16.48 6.38
CA ALA A 128 2.43 -15.40 7.15
C ALA A 128 1.14 -14.88 6.49
N ALA A 129 0.22 -14.34 7.29
CA ALA A 129 -0.98 -13.69 6.76
C ALA A 129 -0.66 -12.39 6.00
N VAL A 130 0.41 -11.69 6.42
CA VAL A 130 0.93 -10.46 5.78
C VAL A 130 2.46 -10.49 5.84
N THR A 131 3.11 -10.18 4.73
CA THR A 131 4.56 -9.89 4.68
C THR A 131 4.75 -8.45 4.23
N MET A 132 5.57 -7.69 4.95
CA MET A 132 5.79 -6.27 4.67
C MET A 132 7.24 -5.97 4.30
N ALA A 133 7.44 -5.07 3.34
CA ALA A 133 8.73 -4.49 3.05
C ALA A 133 9.05 -3.40 4.08
N LEU A 134 10.26 -3.43 4.64
CA LEU A 134 10.75 -2.44 5.58
C LEU A 134 11.89 -1.63 4.95
N TYR A 135 12.05 -0.41 5.43
CA TYR A 135 13.13 0.49 5.03
C TYR A 135 13.83 1.06 6.27
N GLU A 136 15.16 1.12 6.24
CA GLU A 136 15.94 1.81 7.27
C GLU A 136 15.91 3.31 7.02
N SER A 137 15.07 4.04 7.77
CA SER A 137 14.89 5.47 7.61
C SER A 137 15.86 6.28 8.46
N PRO A 138 16.51 7.32 7.90
CA PRO A 138 17.28 8.27 8.70
C PRO A 138 16.40 9.20 9.54
N ASP A 139 15.10 9.32 9.23
CA ASP A 139 14.10 10.12 9.97
C ASP A 139 12.85 9.26 10.26
N PRO A 140 12.93 8.36 11.28
CA PRO A 140 11.87 7.37 11.52
C PRO A 140 10.59 7.97 12.14
N LEU A 141 10.62 9.17 12.72
CA LEU A 141 9.49 9.79 13.42
C LEU A 141 8.25 10.03 12.56
N ARG A 142 8.41 10.03 11.24
CA ARG A 142 7.32 10.30 10.28
C ARG A 142 6.53 9.06 9.89
N TYR A 143 6.98 7.88 10.30
CA TYR A 143 6.50 6.59 9.85
C TYR A 143 6.04 5.72 11.00
N GLY A 144 5.36 4.63 10.69
CA GLY A 144 5.17 3.53 11.61
C GLY A 144 6.48 2.74 11.76
N LEU A 145 6.93 2.54 12.98
CA LEU A 145 8.11 1.72 13.27
C LEU A 145 7.72 0.25 13.39
N VAL A 146 8.57 -0.61 12.87
CA VAL A 146 8.42 -2.07 12.94
C VAL A 146 9.62 -2.68 13.65
N VAL A 147 9.37 -3.40 14.70
CA VAL A 147 10.41 -4.15 15.44
C VAL A 147 10.26 -5.63 15.12
N PRO A 148 11.10 -6.20 14.25
CA PRO A 148 11.08 -7.64 14.00
C PRO A 148 11.79 -8.42 15.10
N ASP A 149 11.42 -9.68 15.25
CA ASP A 149 12.19 -10.69 15.98
C ASP A 149 13.27 -11.30 15.09
N ALA A 150 14.10 -12.17 15.67
CA ALA A 150 15.25 -12.77 14.96
C ALA A 150 14.84 -13.66 13.76
N ASP A 151 13.62 -14.19 13.75
CA ASP A 151 13.05 -14.99 12.66
C ASP A 151 12.35 -14.14 11.59
N GLY A 152 12.29 -12.81 11.79
CA GLY A 152 11.64 -11.86 10.88
C GLY A 152 10.15 -11.63 11.18
N SER A 153 9.57 -12.30 12.17
CA SER A 153 8.18 -12.01 12.59
C SER A 153 8.10 -10.62 13.24
N VAL A 154 6.95 -9.94 13.08
CA VAL A 154 6.74 -8.61 13.65
C VAL A 154 6.40 -8.74 15.13
N ARG A 155 7.33 -8.32 15.99
CA ARG A 155 7.12 -8.29 17.45
C ARG A 155 6.31 -7.07 17.89
N CYS A 156 6.53 -5.91 17.28
CA CYS A 156 5.92 -4.68 17.68
C CYS A 156 5.77 -3.72 16.49
N PHE A 157 4.62 -3.05 16.43
CA PHE A 157 4.33 -1.96 15.51
C PHE A 157 3.99 -0.70 16.29
N ILE A 158 4.65 0.43 16.00
CA ILE A 158 4.45 1.70 16.70
C ILE A 158 4.18 2.81 15.69
N GLU A 159 2.93 3.21 15.54
CA GLU A 159 2.55 4.25 14.58
C GLU A 159 3.00 5.63 15.07
N LYS A 160 3.83 6.31 14.26
CA LYS A 160 4.35 7.68 14.48
C LYS A 160 4.72 7.97 15.93
N PRO A 161 5.70 7.26 16.51
CA PRO A 161 6.05 7.40 17.91
C PRO A 161 6.62 8.79 18.23
N PRO A 162 6.48 9.25 19.46
CA PRO A 162 7.31 10.34 19.95
C PRO A 162 8.79 9.86 20.07
N TRP A 163 9.73 10.80 20.10
CA TRP A 163 11.16 10.49 20.09
C TRP A 163 11.59 9.50 21.17
N GLU A 164 11.03 9.59 22.35
CA GLU A 164 11.36 8.75 23.51
C GLU A 164 10.97 7.27 23.29
N ARG A 165 10.13 6.98 22.30
CA ARG A 165 9.66 5.64 21.94
C ARG A 165 10.30 5.09 20.66
N VAL A 166 11.27 5.80 20.09
CA VAL A 166 12.01 5.33 18.93
C VAL A 166 13.02 4.27 19.37
N VAL A 167 12.77 3.02 19.02
CA VAL A 167 13.61 1.85 19.38
C VAL A 167 14.25 1.20 18.16
N THR A 168 13.88 1.65 16.97
CA THR A 168 14.39 1.14 15.68
C THR A 168 14.27 2.22 14.61
N ASN A 169 15.04 2.10 13.53
CA ASN A 169 14.91 2.92 12.33
C ASN A 169 14.22 2.18 11.18
N LEU A 170 13.79 0.93 11.41
CA LEU A 170 13.00 0.16 10.44
C LEU A 170 11.57 0.70 10.40
N VAL A 171 11.16 1.17 9.22
CA VAL A 171 9.86 1.78 9.03
C VAL A 171 9.00 0.99 8.06
N ASN A 172 7.68 1.07 8.27
CA ASN A 172 6.67 0.56 7.38
C ASN A 172 6.66 1.37 6.08
N THR A 173 6.83 0.69 4.94
CA THR A 173 6.88 1.32 3.62
C THR A 173 5.52 1.47 2.95
N GLY A 174 4.49 0.78 3.44
CA GLY A 174 3.21 0.67 2.76
C GLY A 174 3.21 -0.33 1.60
N ILE A 175 4.17 -1.26 1.57
CA ILE A 175 4.27 -2.32 0.57
C ILE A 175 4.10 -3.67 1.26
N TYR A 176 3.08 -4.42 0.85
CA TYR A 176 2.69 -5.66 1.50
C TYR A 176 2.37 -6.74 0.48
N VAL A 177 2.66 -8.01 0.81
CA VAL A 177 1.95 -9.17 0.25
C VAL A 177 0.97 -9.64 1.30
N ILE A 178 -0.28 -9.83 0.91
CA ILE A 178 -1.39 -10.10 1.83
C ILE A 178 -2.12 -11.35 1.38
N GLU A 179 -2.35 -12.27 2.32
CA GLU A 179 -3.29 -13.38 2.13
C GLU A 179 -4.74 -12.87 2.22
N PRO A 180 -5.66 -13.26 1.33
CA PRO A 180 -7.07 -12.85 1.39
C PRO A 180 -7.73 -13.06 2.74
N ARG A 181 -7.36 -14.12 3.47
CA ARG A 181 -7.84 -14.40 4.82
C ARG A 181 -7.58 -13.28 5.83
N ALA A 182 -6.48 -12.52 5.68
CA ALA A 182 -6.18 -11.39 6.54
C ALA A 182 -7.23 -10.27 6.41
N MET A 183 -7.81 -10.12 5.21
CA MET A 183 -8.84 -9.13 4.93
C MET A 183 -10.23 -9.48 5.49
N GLU A 184 -10.43 -10.70 6.01
CA GLU A 184 -11.66 -11.08 6.70
C GLU A 184 -11.88 -10.31 8.01
N LEU A 185 -10.77 -9.85 8.63
CA LEU A 185 -10.81 -9.02 9.84
C LEU A 185 -11.19 -7.56 9.57
N VAL A 186 -11.24 -7.15 8.31
CA VAL A 186 -11.59 -5.79 7.89
C VAL A 186 -13.11 -5.72 7.66
N PRO A 187 -13.83 -4.85 8.39
CA PRO A 187 -15.27 -4.70 8.21
C PRO A 187 -15.58 -4.03 6.86
N GLU A 188 -16.69 -4.44 6.23
CA GLU A 188 -17.11 -3.86 4.97
C GLU A 188 -17.68 -2.44 5.15
N GLY A 189 -17.25 -1.52 4.28
CA GLY A 189 -17.78 -0.17 4.22
C GLY A 189 -17.45 0.73 5.43
N GLU A 190 -16.53 0.31 6.30
CA GLU A 190 -16.06 1.08 7.44
C GLU A 190 -14.64 1.60 7.23
N SER A 191 -14.30 2.70 7.93
CA SER A 191 -12.93 3.20 7.93
C SER A 191 -12.04 2.30 8.77
N PHE A 192 -11.01 1.74 8.14
CA PHE A 192 -10.11 0.79 8.78
C PHE A 192 -8.71 0.91 8.17
N ASP A 193 -7.69 1.08 9.01
CA ASP A 193 -6.32 1.24 8.56
C ASP A 193 -5.47 -0.01 8.80
N PHE A 194 -4.50 -0.27 7.92
CA PHE A 194 -3.54 -1.36 8.11
C PHE A 194 -2.77 -1.23 9.42
N ALA A 195 -2.17 -0.06 9.64
CA ALA A 195 -1.23 0.17 10.73
C ALA A 195 -1.89 0.26 12.11
N SER A 196 -3.03 0.98 12.21
CA SER A 196 -3.69 1.22 13.49
C SER A 196 -4.71 0.15 13.87
N ASP A 197 -5.25 -0.58 12.89
CA ASP A 197 -6.38 -1.47 13.12
C ASP A 197 -6.08 -2.94 12.76
N LEU A 198 -5.62 -3.22 11.51
CA LEU A 198 -5.46 -4.60 11.04
C LEU A 198 -4.22 -5.28 11.63
N PHE A 199 -3.04 -4.65 11.55
CA PHE A 199 -1.81 -5.29 12.01
C PHE A 199 -1.84 -5.62 13.50
N PRO A 200 -2.31 -4.76 14.40
CA PRO A 200 -2.47 -5.13 15.81
C PRO A 200 -3.37 -6.35 16.00
N LYS A 201 -4.51 -6.42 15.30
CA LYS A 201 -5.41 -7.58 15.39
C LYS A 201 -4.78 -8.88 14.88
N LEU A 202 -4.01 -8.81 13.79
CA LEU A 202 -3.28 -9.98 13.27
C LEU A 202 -2.20 -10.45 14.27
N MET A 203 -1.48 -9.52 14.89
CA MET A 203 -0.47 -9.84 15.91
C MET A 203 -1.09 -10.46 17.17
N ASP A 204 -2.28 -10.00 17.57
CA ASP A 204 -3.01 -10.57 18.72
C ASP A 204 -3.56 -11.98 18.43
N ALA A 205 -3.80 -12.30 17.16
CA ALA A 205 -4.31 -13.61 16.73
C ALA A 205 -3.24 -14.69 16.57
N GLY A 206 -1.95 -14.34 16.55
CA GLY A 206 -0.78 -15.24 16.43
C GLY A 206 -0.35 -15.42 14.99
#